data_5e0f73002b8ab91ec22f9ff5b2f68297
#
_entry.id   5e0f73002b8ab91ec22f9ff5b2f68297
#
_cell.length_a   1.000
_cell.length_b   1.000
_cell.length_c   1.000
_cell.angle_alpha   90.00
_cell.angle_beta   90.00
_cell.angle_gamma   90.00
#
_symmetry.space_group_name_H-M   'P 1'
#
loop_
_entity.id
_entity.type
_entity.pdbx_description
1 polymer ?
#
loop_
_entity_poly.entity_id
_entity_poly.type
_entity_poly.pdbx_seq_one_letter_code
_entity_poly.pdbx_strand_id
1 'polypeptide(L)'
;LREIFSLPSPPQRIEVFDNSHISGTHALGAMIVTGPEGFQKNAYRKFNMDDAAITPGDDIAMMKAMITRRFRGAETLPDIVLIDGGEPQLNASLAALKEAGVTLPVAAIAKGPERNAGRERFFMPGKPPFSLAPDDPALYFLQRIRDEAHRFAITSHRSRRSRALAVS
;
A
#
# COMPACT_ATOMS: atom_id res chain seq x y z
N LEU A 1 -10.88 0.50 13.02
CA LEU A 1 -10.19 -0.46 12.13
C LEU A 1 -10.10 -1.86 12.70
N ARG A 2 -9.98 -1.97 14.02
CA ARG A 2 -9.87 -3.28 14.68
C ARG A 2 -11.03 -4.19 14.31
N GLU A 3 -12.25 -3.69 14.37
CA GLU A 3 -13.45 -4.49 14.10
C GLU A 3 -13.58 -4.82 12.62
N ILE A 4 -13.30 -3.86 11.74
CA ILE A 4 -13.43 -4.02 10.29
C ILE A 4 -12.49 -5.09 9.78
N PHE A 5 -11.27 -5.12 10.26
CA PHE A 5 -10.24 -6.05 9.80
C PHE A 5 -10.03 -7.23 10.75
N SER A 6 -10.90 -7.39 11.74
CA SER A 6 -10.84 -8.50 12.69
C SER A 6 -9.49 -8.62 13.40
N LEU A 7 -8.95 -7.49 13.82
CA LEU A 7 -7.66 -7.45 14.50
C LEU A 7 -7.82 -7.75 15.99
N PRO A 8 -6.82 -8.38 16.63
CA PRO A 8 -6.88 -8.71 18.06
C PRO A 8 -6.87 -7.47 18.95
N SER A 9 -6.32 -6.36 18.47
CA SER A 9 -6.25 -5.11 19.20
C SER A 9 -6.20 -3.95 18.23
N PRO A 10 -6.45 -2.70 18.67
CA PRO A 10 -6.29 -1.55 17.80
C PRO A 10 -4.89 -1.49 17.22
N PRO A 11 -4.74 -1.27 15.90
CA PRO A 11 -3.42 -1.31 15.29
C PRO A 11 -2.56 -0.12 15.75
N GLN A 12 -1.32 -0.41 16.13
CA GLN A 12 -0.33 0.59 16.54
C GLN A 12 0.54 1.01 15.36
N ARG A 13 0.68 0.14 14.35
CA ARG A 13 1.45 0.44 13.15
C ARG A 13 0.74 -0.13 11.95
N ILE A 14 0.39 0.76 11.02
CA ILE A 14 -0.25 0.41 9.75
C ILE A 14 0.72 0.79 8.64
N GLU A 15 1.01 -0.14 7.74
CA GLU A 15 1.80 0.14 6.55
C GLU A 15 0.90 0.09 5.33
N VAL A 16 0.98 1.10 4.48
CA VAL A 16 0.15 1.23 3.27
C VAL A 16 1.07 1.24 2.07
N PHE A 17 0.78 0.39 1.09
CA PHE A 17 1.62 0.22 -0.09
C PHE A 17 0.86 0.64 -1.35
N ASP A 18 1.52 1.43 -2.16
CA ASP A 18 0.99 1.93 -3.44
C ASP A 18 2.06 1.85 -4.51
N ASN A 19 1.64 1.57 -5.73
CA ASN A 19 2.50 1.61 -6.90
C ASN A 19 2.21 2.87 -7.71
N SER A 20 3.26 3.50 -8.22
CA SER A 20 3.13 4.68 -9.06
C SER A 20 3.88 4.48 -10.37
N HIS A 21 3.23 4.87 -11.47
CA HIS A 21 3.84 4.90 -12.78
C HIS A 21 3.87 6.35 -13.26
N ILE A 22 5.04 6.85 -13.61
CA ILE A 22 5.14 8.14 -14.26
C ILE A 22 5.54 7.91 -15.71
N SER A 23 4.63 8.23 -16.62
CA SER A 23 4.87 8.22 -18.06
C SER A 23 5.41 6.88 -18.58
N GLY A 24 5.11 5.79 -17.89
CA GLY A 24 5.53 4.46 -18.30
C GLY A 24 7.02 4.18 -18.25
N THR A 25 7.84 5.15 -17.79
CA THR A 25 9.30 5.01 -17.83
C THR A 25 9.92 4.64 -16.49
N HIS A 26 9.25 5.00 -15.38
CA HIS A 26 9.76 4.69 -14.04
C HIS A 26 8.67 4.05 -13.21
N ALA A 27 8.98 2.86 -12.71
CA ALA A 27 8.10 2.15 -11.79
C ALA A 27 8.60 2.37 -10.37
N LEU A 28 7.75 2.89 -9.51
CA LEU A 28 8.09 3.20 -8.13
C LEU A 28 7.02 2.70 -7.19
N GLY A 29 7.44 1.96 -6.19
CA GLY A 29 6.57 1.59 -5.08
C GLY A 29 6.77 2.54 -3.91
N ALA A 30 5.71 2.80 -3.17
CA ALA A 30 5.75 3.66 -2.00
C ALA A 30 5.10 2.98 -0.81
N MET A 31 5.72 3.15 0.35
CA MET A 31 5.19 2.68 1.62
C MET A 31 5.06 3.88 2.55
N ILE A 32 3.87 4.09 3.09
CA ILE A 32 3.68 5.02 4.19
C ILE A 32 3.39 4.26 5.46
N VAL A 33 3.59 4.94 6.58
CA VAL A 33 3.37 4.35 7.91
C VAL A 33 2.52 5.32 8.72
N THR A 34 1.50 4.77 9.38
CA THR A 34 0.66 5.54 10.28
C THR A 34 0.37 4.75 11.54
N GLY A 35 0.06 5.46 12.62
CA GLY A 35 -0.25 4.88 13.92
C GLY A 35 -1.20 5.78 14.70
N PRO A 36 -1.38 5.51 16.01
CA PRO A 36 -2.31 6.30 16.84
C PRO A 36 -1.96 7.78 16.88
N GLU A 37 -0.70 8.14 16.71
CA GLU A 37 -0.24 9.53 16.75
C GLU A 37 -0.19 10.18 15.37
N GLY A 38 -0.66 9.49 14.33
CA GLY A 38 -0.71 10.00 12.98
C GLY A 38 0.38 9.43 12.08
N PHE A 39 0.68 10.15 11.01
CA PHE A 39 1.65 9.69 10.01
C PHE A 39 3.08 9.74 10.56
N GLN A 40 3.80 8.64 10.36
CA GLN A 40 5.20 8.53 10.76
C GLN A 40 6.09 8.69 9.52
N LYS A 41 6.27 9.94 9.10
CA LYS A 41 6.93 10.25 7.83
C LYS A 41 8.39 9.79 7.77
N ASN A 42 9.06 9.71 8.90
CA ASN A 42 10.43 9.22 8.96
C ASN A 42 10.56 7.72 8.67
N ALA A 43 9.45 7.00 8.71
CA ALA A 43 9.41 5.57 8.39
C ALA A 43 8.96 5.29 6.95
N TYR A 44 8.60 6.32 6.20
CA TYR A 44 8.20 6.16 4.80
C TYR A 44 9.36 5.62 3.97
N ARG A 45 9.04 4.81 2.97
CA ARG A 45 10.05 4.17 2.14
C ARG A 45 9.61 4.12 0.68
N LYS A 46 10.59 4.26 -0.21
CA LYS A 46 10.39 4.13 -1.65
C LYS A 46 11.09 2.87 -2.13
N PHE A 47 10.48 2.23 -3.13
CA PHE A 47 11.03 1.03 -3.75
C PHE A 47 11.20 1.28 -5.23
N ASN A 48 12.44 1.35 -5.69
CA ASN A 48 12.73 1.50 -7.11
C ASN A 48 12.55 0.14 -7.77
N MET A 49 11.63 0.06 -8.75
CA MET A 49 11.32 -1.16 -9.47
C MET A 49 11.98 -1.23 -10.84
N ASP A 50 12.75 -0.22 -11.24
CA ASP A 50 13.36 -0.17 -12.56
C ASP A 50 14.33 -1.32 -12.81
N ASP A 51 15.05 -1.75 -11.77
CA ASP A 51 16.04 -2.84 -11.88
C ASP A 51 15.41 -4.22 -11.83
N ALA A 52 14.14 -4.32 -11.53
CA ALA A 52 13.45 -5.60 -11.50
C ALA A 52 13.08 -6.02 -12.92
N ALA A 53 13.15 -7.33 -13.21
CA ALA A 53 12.71 -7.88 -14.48
C ALA A 53 11.19 -7.90 -14.54
N ILE A 54 10.58 -6.72 -14.39
CA ILE A 54 9.14 -6.53 -14.32
C ILE A 54 8.69 -5.79 -15.58
N THR A 55 7.69 -6.34 -16.25
CA THR A 55 7.08 -5.66 -17.39
C THR A 55 6.45 -4.35 -16.94
N PRO A 56 6.73 -3.22 -17.61
CA PRO A 56 6.08 -1.96 -17.27
C PRO A 56 4.55 -2.11 -17.28
N GLY A 57 3.90 -1.58 -16.24
CA GLY A 57 2.45 -1.68 -16.10
C GLY A 57 1.95 -2.94 -15.40
N ASP A 58 2.85 -3.86 -15.03
CA ASP A 58 2.46 -5.06 -14.29
C ASP A 58 2.38 -4.75 -12.79
N ASP A 59 1.23 -4.23 -12.37
CA ASP A 59 1.00 -3.83 -10.98
C ASP A 59 1.06 -5.01 -10.01
N ILE A 60 0.68 -6.19 -10.47
CA ILE A 60 0.69 -7.40 -9.63
C ILE A 60 2.13 -7.79 -9.30
N ALA A 61 2.99 -7.85 -10.32
CA ALA A 61 4.40 -8.19 -10.14
C ALA A 61 5.13 -7.12 -9.32
N MET A 62 4.80 -5.85 -9.53
CA MET A 62 5.37 -4.75 -8.76
C MET A 62 5.02 -4.85 -7.29
N MET A 63 3.76 -5.14 -6.98
CA MET A 63 3.33 -5.28 -5.59
C MET A 63 4.05 -6.46 -4.93
N LYS A 64 4.13 -7.58 -5.62
CA LYS A 64 4.85 -8.75 -5.09
C LYS A 64 6.31 -8.42 -4.79
N ALA A 65 7.00 -7.75 -5.71
CA ALA A 65 8.39 -7.37 -5.54
C ALA A 65 8.59 -6.42 -4.36
N MET A 66 7.70 -5.44 -4.22
CA MET A 66 7.77 -4.47 -3.14
C MET A 66 7.60 -5.14 -1.77
N ILE A 67 6.58 -5.98 -1.64
CA ILE A 67 6.31 -6.68 -0.38
C ILE A 67 7.47 -7.63 -0.04
N THR A 68 8.02 -8.33 -1.04
CA THR A 68 9.18 -9.20 -0.84
C THR A 68 10.36 -8.39 -0.29
N ARG A 69 10.67 -7.25 -0.88
CA ARG A 69 11.78 -6.40 -0.42
C ARG A 69 11.58 -5.87 0.98
N ARG A 70 10.33 -5.46 1.29
CA ARG A 70 10.03 -4.90 2.61
C ARG A 70 10.16 -5.94 3.72
N PHE A 71 9.67 -7.14 3.49
CA PHE A 71 9.53 -8.13 4.56
C PHE A 71 10.62 -9.18 4.62
N ARG A 72 11.49 -9.25 3.63
CA ARG A 72 12.64 -10.16 3.68
C ARG A 72 13.56 -9.74 4.83
N GLY A 73 13.72 -10.59 5.83
CA GLY A 73 14.57 -10.31 6.97
C GLY A 73 14.11 -9.15 7.83
N ALA A 74 12.84 -8.79 7.79
CA ALA A 74 12.32 -7.65 8.53
C ALA A 74 12.33 -7.92 10.04
N GLU A 75 12.83 -6.95 10.80
CA GLU A 75 12.85 -7.01 12.28
C GLU A 75 11.59 -6.38 12.86
N THR A 76 11.05 -5.35 12.21
CA THR A 76 9.86 -4.64 12.66
C THR A 76 8.70 -4.97 11.72
N LEU A 77 7.59 -5.43 12.29
CA LEU A 77 6.40 -5.79 11.53
C LEU A 77 5.23 -4.88 11.88
N PRO A 78 4.39 -4.52 10.90
CA PRO A 78 3.17 -3.77 11.19
C PRO A 78 2.08 -4.69 11.77
N ASP A 79 1.04 -4.08 12.31
CA ASP A 79 -0.14 -4.81 12.78
C ASP A 79 -1.08 -5.16 11.63
N ILE A 80 -1.07 -4.37 10.57
CA ILE A 80 -1.82 -4.64 9.36
C ILE A 80 -1.11 -3.98 8.17
N VAL A 81 -1.20 -4.64 7.01
CA VAL A 81 -0.74 -4.14 5.72
C VAL A 81 -1.96 -3.80 4.88
N LEU A 82 -2.00 -2.58 4.35
CA LEU A 82 -3.05 -2.15 3.43
C LEU A 82 -2.44 -1.97 2.04
N ILE A 83 -3.11 -2.53 1.05
CA ILE A 83 -2.66 -2.54 -0.34
C ILE A 83 -3.63 -1.68 -1.16
N ASP A 84 -3.10 -0.72 -1.92
CA ASP A 84 -3.92 0.01 -2.88
C ASP A 84 -4.05 -0.84 -4.14
N GLY A 85 -5.19 -1.47 -4.29
CA GLY A 85 -5.44 -2.37 -5.40
C GLY A 85 -6.57 -3.33 -5.10
N GLY A 86 -6.79 -4.29 -5.99
CA GLY A 86 -7.83 -5.26 -5.87
C GLY A 86 -7.35 -6.63 -5.41
N GLU A 87 -8.17 -7.62 -5.64
CA GLU A 87 -7.88 -9.01 -5.23
C GLU A 87 -6.58 -9.56 -5.83
N PRO A 88 -6.24 -9.30 -7.12
CA PRO A 88 -4.97 -9.79 -7.65
C PRO A 88 -3.76 -9.26 -6.89
N GLN A 89 -3.76 -7.98 -6.51
CA GLN A 89 -2.68 -7.40 -5.73
C GLN A 89 -2.64 -7.97 -4.32
N LEU A 90 -3.80 -8.23 -3.72
CA LEU A 90 -3.88 -8.90 -2.42
C LEU A 90 -3.22 -10.28 -2.48
N ASN A 91 -3.58 -11.08 -3.49
CA ASN A 91 -3.04 -12.44 -3.62
C ASN A 91 -1.53 -12.43 -3.85
N ALA A 92 -1.01 -11.48 -4.64
CA ALA A 92 0.41 -11.32 -4.85
C ALA A 92 1.14 -10.96 -3.55
N SER A 93 0.54 -10.09 -2.74
CA SER A 93 1.09 -9.69 -1.45
C SER A 93 1.13 -10.86 -0.46
N LEU A 94 0.07 -11.65 -0.42
CA LEU A 94 0.01 -12.83 0.43
C LEU A 94 1.05 -13.86 0.03
N ALA A 95 1.27 -14.07 -1.27
CA ALA A 95 2.30 -14.98 -1.76
C ALA A 95 3.69 -14.50 -1.35
N ALA A 96 3.95 -13.20 -1.48
CA ALA A 96 5.24 -12.62 -1.08
C ALA A 96 5.50 -12.77 0.41
N LEU A 97 4.49 -12.54 1.24
CA LEU A 97 4.61 -12.70 2.69
C LEU A 97 4.87 -14.15 3.06
N LYS A 98 4.19 -15.08 2.41
CA LYS A 98 4.41 -16.51 2.64
C LYS A 98 5.84 -16.92 2.31
N GLU A 99 6.37 -16.45 1.17
CA GLU A 99 7.75 -16.71 0.78
C GLU A 99 8.75 -16.11 1.77
N ALA A 100 8.43 -14.97 2.37
CA ALA A 100 9.28 -14.33 3.38
C ALA A 100 9.13 -14.97 4.76
N GLY A 101 8.22 -15.93 4.94
CA GLY A 101 7.98 -16.55 6.23
C GLY A 101 7.25 -15.66 7.23
N VAL A 102 6.49 -14.68 6.75
CA VAL A 102 5.81 -13.68 7.59
C VAL A 102 4.30 -13.86 7.47
N THR A 103 3.62 -13.88 8.61
CA THR A 103 2.16 -13.92 8.67
C THR A 103 1.64 -12.63 9.26
N LEU A 104 0.88 -11.87 8.48
CA LEU A 104 0.34 -10.57 8.86
C LEU A 104 -1.09 -10.43 8.35
N PRO A 105 -1.95 -9.68 9.06
CA PRO A 105 -3.21 -9.24 8.46
C PRO A 105 -2.95 -8.35 7.26
N VAL A 106 -3.64 -8.62 6.15
CA VAL A 106 -3.53 -7.86 4.92
C VAL A 106 -4.93 -7.58 4.38
N ALA A 107 -5.16 -6.36 3.94
CA ALA A 107 -6.38 -5.99 3.24
C ALA A 107 -6.05 -5.14 2.02
N ALA A 108 -6.79 -5.30 0.96
CA ALA A 108 -6.67 -4.47 -0.23
C ALA A 108 -7.86 -3.53 -0.32
N ILE A 109 -7.61 -2.33 -0.83
CA ILE A 109 -8.62 -1.29 -1.01
C ILE A 109 -8.63 -0.93 -2.49
N ALA A 110 -9.76 -1.15 -3.16
CA ALA A 110 -9.94 -0.81 -4.56
C ALA A 110 -11.04 0.21 -4.72
N LYS A 111 -10.88 1.10 -5.70
CA LYS A 111 -11.95 2.02 -6.08
C LYS A 111 -13.12 1.21 -6.62
N GLY A 112 -14.34 1.66 -6.31
CA GLY A 112 -15.53 1.02 -6.83
C GLY A 112 -15.69 1.20 -8.34
N PRO A 113 -16.65 0.49 -8.95
CA PRO A 113 -16.81 0.52 -10.41
C PRO A 113 -17.04 1.89 -11.00
N GLU A 114 -17.60 2.81 -10.24
CA GLU A 114 -17.92 4.16 -10.70
C GLU A 114 -16.84 5.18 -10.35
N ARG A 115 -15.74 4.73 -9.74
CA ARG A 115 -14.62 5.57 -9.27
C ARG A 115 -15.05 6.72 -8.35
N ASN A 116 -16.22 6.61 -7.76
CA ASN A 116 -16.72 7.61 -6.83
C ASN A 116 -16.16 7.39 -5.43
N ALA A 117 -15.76 8.46 -4.77
CA ALA A 117 -15.36 8.41 -3.37
C ALA A 117 -16.51 7.84 -2.53
N GLY A 118 -16.19 6.93 -1.61
CA GLY A 118 -17.18 6.28 -0.77
C GLY A 118 -17.68 4.95 -1.30
N ARG A 119 -17.24 4.54 -2.49
CA ARG A 119 -17.63 3.25 -3.07
C ARG A 119 -16.46 2.28 -3.17
N GLU A 120 -15.47 2.44 -2.31
CA GLU A 120 -14.34 1.55 -2.25
C GLU A 120 -14.77 0.15 -1.85
N ARG A 121 -14.11 -0.84 -2.42
CA ARG A 121 -14.29 -2.24 -2.06
C ARG A 121 -13.06 -2.75 -1.33
N PHE A 122 -13.31 -3.53 -0.30
CA PHE A 122 -12.27 -4.08 0.54
C PHE A 122 -12.17 -5.58 0.33
N PHE A 123 -10.95 -6.07 0.21
CA PHE A 123 -10.66 -7.47 0.00
C PHE A 123 -9.77 -7.98 1.12
N MET A 124 -10.19 -9.07 1.76
CA MET A 124 -9.43 -9.73 2.81
C MET A 124 -9.38 -11.23 2.55
N PRO A 125 -8.30 -11.92 2.98
CA PRO A 125 -8.22 -13.37 2.81
C PRO A 125 -9.38 -14.07 3.51
N GLY A 126 -10.02 -14.99 2.79
CA GLY A 126 -11.09 -15.81 3.37
C GLY A 126 -12.41 -15.11 3.59
N LYS A 127 -12.56 -13.88 3.12
CA LYS A 127 -13.82 -13.13 3.23
C LYS A 127 -14.28 -12.66 1.87
N PRO A 128 -15.60 -12.60 1.63
CA PRO A 128 -16.10 -11.96 0.41
C PRO A 128 -15.78 -10.47 0.42
N PRO A 129 -15.65 -9.85 -0.76
CA PRO A 129 -15.45 -8.41 -0.83
C PRO A 129 -16.56 -7.66 -0.12
N PHE A 130 -16.20 -6.56 0.55
CA PHE A 130 -17.19 -5.76 1.29
C PHE A 130 -16.93 -4.28 1.08
N SER A 131 -17.92 -3.47 1.44
CA SER A 131 -17.84 -2.02 1.42
C SER A 131 -18.26 -1.49 2.78
N LEU A 132 -17.86 -0.24 3.07
CA LEU A 132 -18.26 0.45 4.29
C LEU A 132 -19.33 1.49 3.94
N ALA A 133 -20.16 1.84 4.93
CA ALA A 133 -21.14 2.89 4.76
C ALA A 133 -20.43 4.22 4.42
N PRO A 134 -21.00 5.04 3.51
CA PRO A 134 -20.34 6.29 3.11
C PRO A 134 -20.05 7.27 4.25
N ASP A 135 -20.81 7.19 5.34
CA ASP A 135 -20.63 8.04 6.51
C ASP A 135 -19.82 7.38 7.63
N ASP A 136 -19.26 6.20 7.37
CA ASP A 136 -18.45 5.50 8.36
C ASP A 136 -17.13 6.23 8.59
N PRO A 137 -16.82 6.63 9.83
CA PRO A 137 -15.53 7.29 10.11
C PRO A 137 -14.32 6.47 9.70
N ALA A 138 -14.42 5.13 9.75
CA ALA A 138 -13.33 4.26 9.33
C ALA A 138 -13.07 4.38 7.83
N LEU A 139 -14.12 4.51 7.01
CA LEU A 139 -13.97 4.72 5.58
C LEU A 139 -13.23 6.03 5.31
N TYR A 140 -13.60 7.09 6.00
CA TYR A 140 -12.95 8.39 5.86
C TYR A 140 -11.46 8.30 6.19
N PHE A 141 -11.13 7.60 7.28
CA PHE A 141 -9.74 7.39 7.68
C PHE A 141 -8.96 6.59 6.62
N LEU A 142 -9.57 5.53 6.09
CA LEU A 142 -8.92 4.68 5.08
C LEU A 142 -8.70 5.43 3.76
N GLN A 143 -9.65 6.26 3.36
CA GLN A 143 -9.49 7.12 2.18
C GLN A 143 -8.32 8.09 2.39
N ARG A 144 -8.22 8.67 3.56
CA ARG A 144 -7.17 9.62 3.90
C ARG A 144 -5.78 9.00 3.84
N ILE A 145 -5.61 7.81 4.39
CA ILE A 145 -4.29 7.16 4.36
C ILE A 145 -3.94 6.67 2.95
N ARG A 146 -4.92 6.25 2.16
CA ARG A 146 -4.68 5.90 0.76
C ARG A 146 -4.26 7.13 -0.04
N ASP A 147 -4.90 8.27 0.17
CA ASP A 147 -4.53 9.52 -0.48
C ASP A 147 -3.12 9.94 -0.10
N GLU A 148 -2.73 9.75 1.15
CA GLU A 148 -1.38 10.08 1.59
C GLU A 148 -0.33 9.18 0.93
N ALA A 149 -0.61 7.89 0.77
CA ALA A 149 0.29 6.97 0.08
C ALA A 149 0.50 7.42 -1.38
N HIS A 150 -0.58 7.78 -2.04
CA HIS A 150 -0.55 8.26 -3.42
C HIS A 150 0.22 9.59 -3.52
N ARG A 151 -0.05 10.52 -2.61
CA ARG A 151 0.65 11.80 -2.55
C ARG A 151 2.15 11.59 -2.38
N PHE A 152 2.54 10.72 -1.46
CA PHE A 152 3.96 10.44 -1.21
C PHE A 152 4.63 9.85 -2.45
N ALA A 153 3.98 8.92 -3.14
CA ALA A 153 4.53 8.33 -4.35
C ALA A 153 4.81 9.38 -5.43
N ILE A 154 3.87 10.30 -5.65
CA ILE A 154 4.03 11.38 -6.64
C ILE A 154 5.08 12.38 -6.20
N THR A 155 5.08 12.80 -4.95
CA THR A 155 6.04 13.76 -4.42
C THR A 155 7.46 13.21 -4.52
N SER A 156 7.65 11.91 -4.33
CA SER A 156 8.93 11.25 -4.47
C SER A 156 9.52 11.44 -5.85
N HIS A 157 8.71 11.30 -6.90
CA HIS A 157 9.16 11.52 -8.26
C HIS A 157 9.57 12.98 -8.49
N ARG A 158 8.78 13.91 -7.98
CA ARG A 158 9.09 15.34 -8.10
C ARG A 158 10.41 15.68 -7.41
N SER A 159 10.62 15.15 -6.21
CA SER A 159 11.86 15.36 -5.47
C SER A 159 13.07 14.85 -6.24
N ARG A 160 12.98 13.68 -6.84
CA ARG A 160 14.05 13.12 -7.65
C ARG A 160 14.36 14.00 -8.86
N ARG A 161 13.34 14.49 -9.56
CA ARG A 161 13.52 15.40 -10.69
C ARG A 161 14.22 16.69 -10.25
N SER A 162 13.76 17.26 -9.15
CA SER A 162 14.35 18.50 -8.63
C SER A 162 15.81 18.30 -8.25
N ARG A 163 16.14 17.19 -7.61
CA ARG A 163 17.52 16.87 -7.24
C ARG A 163 18.39 16.65 -8.46
N ALA A 164 17.90 15.93 -9.46
CA ALA A 164 18.64 15.72 -10.69
C ALA A 164 18.95 17.03 -11.41
N LEU A 165 18.01 17.95 -11.42
CA LEU A 165 18.20 19.29 -12.02
C LEU A 165 19.12 20.18 -11.18
N ALA A 166 19.06 20.06 -9.86
CA ALA A 166 19.86 20.87 -8.96
C ALA A 166 21.33 20.47 -8.91
N VAL A 167 21.64 19.23 -9.21
CA VAL A 167 23.01 18.69 -9.13
C VAL A 167 23.77 18.83 -10.45
N SER A 168 23.05 19.11 -11.52
CA SER A 168 23.66 19.28 -12.82
C SER A 168 24.39 20.67 -12.98
#